data_f83f860274fd20be892e6e5f5a0a537a
#
_entry.id   f83f860274fd20be892e6e5f5a0a537a
#
_cell.length_a   1.000
_cell.length_b   1.000
_cell.length_c   1.000
_cell.angle_alpha   90.00
_cell.angle_beta   90.00
_cell.angle_gamma   90.00
#
_symmetry.space_group_name_H-M   'P 1'
#
loop_
_entity.id
_entity.type
_entity.pdbx_description
1 polymer ?
#
loop_
_entity_poly.entity_id
_entity_poly.type
_entity_poly.pdbx_seq_one_letter_code
_entity_poly.pdbx_strand_id
1 'polypeptide(L)'
;MNSKMLKHALMGGVAAALLIAGGAVAQTKVSGTLRADQPGAVIQPEVYGQFAEHLGRGIYEGVWVGEDSKIPNIKGYRKDVVDALKALKVPVVRWPGGCFADDYHWREGIGPRDKRPVKVNVMWGGVEEPNTFGTHEFMDFAELIGTKTYVAGNVGTGTPQEMSEWVEYLTSPTNSSIANMRRANGRDKPWKVDFFGVGNENWGCGGQMTAEHYTNLYRNFAEFVRAPRGNRPVKVAAGPNAEDYNWTEVLMKGAAKNMNALSLHYYVIPTGNWTKKGSATVFDEQGWGDTMVQALKMEELVTRHSAVMDKYDPEKKVGLYVDEWGVWYDVEPGTEPGFLYQQNTMRDAVVAAVTLNIFHKHADRVRLAAIAQMVNVLQAMILTDKEKMVLTPTYWVFDLYKPFQGATLLPVEIDTPQYVVGKSSVPAVTASAGKGTDGAVHVALVNLDPNKPATVTVKLSGSTAKTAKGRVLTGPEMASRNTFEKPDAVKPAEFKGATIKGDTLTATLPAKSVVVLDLN
;
A
#
# COMPACT_ATOMS: atom_id res chain seq x y z
N MET A 1 -79.57 -51.34 7.64
CA MET A 1 -80.58 -50.43 8.24
C MET A 1 -79.93 -49.14 8.63
N ASN A 2 -80.41 -48.05 8.05
CA ASN A 2 -80.34 -46.63 8.46
C ASN A 2 -78.94 -45.97 8.49
N SER A 3 -78.57 -45.13 7.49
CA SER A 3 -79.14 -43.83 7.05
C SER A 3 -78.75 -42.63 7.88
N LYS A 4 -78.20 -41.63 7.22
CA LYS A 4 -78.19 -40.17 7.48
C LYS A 4 -76.96 -39.62 8.16
N MET A 5 -76.33 -38.48 7.80
CA MET A 5 -76.64 -37.41 6.84
C MET A 5 -75.39 -36.50 6.77
N LEU A 6 -75.22 -36.00 5.64
CA LEU A 6 -74.25 -34.93 5.27
C LEU A 6 -74.45 -33.64 6.02
N LYS A 7 -73.39 -33.00 6.54
CA LYS A 7 -73.40 -31.54 6.77
C LYS A 7 -72.02 -30.98 6.33
N HIS A 8 -72.06 -30.19 5.27
CA HIS A 8 -70.97 -29.35 4.80
C HIS A 8 -70.76 -28.17 5.80
N ALA A 9 -69.53 -27.96 6.25
CA ALA A 9 -69.13 -26.69 6.83
C ALA A 9 -68.03 -26.08 5.92
N LEU A 10 -68.37 -25.02 5.21
CA LEU A 10 -67.41 -24.13 4.55
C LEU A 10 -66.60 -23.44 5.65
N MET A 11 -65.31 -23.69 5.72
CA MET A 11 -64.35 -22.83 6.40
C MET A 11 -63.69 -21.92 5.36
N GLY A 12 -64.05 -20.63 5.39
CA GLY A 12 -63.38 -19.59 4.65
C GLY A 12 -62.00 -19.33 5.23
N GLY A 13 -60.98 -19.69 4.48
CA GLY A 13 -59.58 -19.35 4.83
C GLY A 13 -59.32 -17.87 4.51
N VAL A 14 -59.17 -17.05 5.51
CA VAL A 14 -58.61 -15.70 5.37
C VAL A 14 -57.09 -15.84 5.20
N ALA A 15 -56.59 -15.68 3.98
CA ALA A 15 -55.17 -15.55 3.72
C ALA A 15 -54.70 -14.19 4.24
N ALA A 16 -54.06 -14.16 5.42
CA ALA A 16 -53.35 -12.99 5.90
C ALA A 16 -52.07 -12.84 5.05
N ALA A 17 -52.09 -11.93 4.08
CA ALA A 17 -50.89 -11.47 3.40
C ALA A 17 -50.02 -10.68 4.41
N LEU A 18 -48.97 -11.31 4.92
CA LEU A 18 -47.88 -10.63 5.61
C LEU A 18 -47.15 -9.73 4.60
N LEU A 19 -47.54 -8.46 4.56
CA LEU A 19 -46.71 -7.40 3.98
C LEU A 19 -45.47 -7.28 4.85
N ILE A 20 -44.36 -7.93 4.43
CA ILE A 20 -43.03 -7.60 4.93
C ILE A 20 -42.74 -6.20 4.40
N ALA A 21 -43.01 -5.17 5.20
CA ALA A 21 -42.52 -3.83 4.97
C ALA A 21 -41.00 -3.93 5.11
N GLY A 22 -40.30 -4.13 4.00
CA GLY A 22 -38.86 -3.91 3.92
C GLY A 22 -38.59 -2.46 4.33
N GLY A 23 -38.18 -2.24 5.58
CA GLY A 23 -37.77 -0.93 6.03
C GLY A 23 -36.68 -0.41 5.09
N ALA A 24 -36.95 0.68 4.38
CA ALA A 24 -35.93 1.34 3.58
C ALA A 24 -34.80 1.74 4.54
N VAL A 25 -33.65 1.09 4.42
CA VAL A 25 -32.45 1.47 5.18
C VAL A 25 -32.18 2.93 4.88
N ALA A 26 -32.18 3.78 5.91
CA ALA A 26 -31.95 5.21 5.74
C ALA A 26 -30.60 5.44 5.05
N GLN A 27 -30.63 6.02 3.86
CA GLN A 27 -29.45 6.24 3.03
C GLN A 27 -28.70 7.48 3.52
N THR A 28 -27.38 7.37 3.65
CA THR A 28 -26.49 8.49 3.95
C THR A 28 -26.45 9.44 2.76
N LYS A 29 -26.70 10.73 2.99
CA LYS A 29 -26.63 11.77 1.94
C LYS A 29 -25.34 12.56 2.08
N VAL A 30 -24.63 12.70 0.97
CA VAL A 30 -23.36 13.43 0.86
C VAL A 30 -23.46 14.39 -0.30
N SER A 31 -23.01 15.63 -0.12
CA SER A 31 -22.93 16.64 -1.17
C SER A 31 -21.50 17.13 -1.33
N GLY A 32 -21.17 17.72 -2.49
CA GLY A 32 -19.82 18.23 -2.70
C GLY A 32 -19.62 18.95 -4.03
N THR A 33 -18.38 19.37 -4.25
CA THR A 33 -17.95 20.01 -5.49
C THR A 33 -16.59 19.45 -5.92
N LEU A 34 -16.49 19.08 -7.18
CA LEU A 34 -15.24 18.78 -7.88
C LEU A 34 -14.89 19.98 -8.77
N ARG A 35 -13.65 20.46 -8.65
CA ARG A 35 -13.14 21.63 -9.40
C ARG A 35 -12.16 21.16 -10.47
N ALA A 36 -12.67 20.78 -11.64
CA ALA A 36 -11.83 20.31 -12.75
C ALA A 36 -11.04 21.45 -13.41
N ASP A 37 -11.40 22.69 -13.16
CA ASP A 37 -10.76 23.93 -13.60
C ASP A 37 -9.62 24.41 -12.69
N GLN A 38 -9.35 23.71 -11.58
CA GLN A 38 -8.31 24.07 -10.60
C GLN A 38 -7.32 22.91 -10.40
N PRO A 39 -6.48 22.59 -11.40
CA PRO A 39 -5.54 21.45 -11.30
C PRO A 39 -4.50 21.70 -10.19
N GLY A 40 -4.27 20.69 -9.39
CA GLY A 40 -3.27 20.65 -8.33
C GLY A 40 -1.95 19.99 -8.77
N ALA A 41 -1.23 19.41 -7.82
CA ALA A 41 0.01 18.69 -8.08
C ALA A 41 -0.23 17.36 -8.82
N VAL A 42 0.82 16.82 -9.44
CA VAL A 42 0.78 15.47 -10.04
C VAL A 42 0.88 14.42 -8.95
N ILE A 43 -0.07 13.50 -8.95
CA ILE A 43 -0.03 12.28 -8.13
C ILE A 43 1.07 11.38 -8.73
N GLN A 44 2.22 11.31 -8.06
CA GLN A 44 3.34 10.53 -8.57
C GLN A 44 2.96 9.04 -8.62
N PRO A 45 3.31 8.32 -9.70
CA PRO A 45 3.04 6.88 -9.78
C PRO A 45 3.59 6.12 -8.57
N GLU A 46 4.72 6.53 -8.03
CA GLU A 46 5.43 5.88 -6.92
C GLU A 46 4.64 5.87 -5.59
N VAL A 47 3.54 6.63 -5.48
CA VAL A 47 2.57 6.53 -4.37
C VAL A 47 1.92 5.14 -4.30
N TYR A 48 1.95 4.38 -5.40
CA TYR A 48 1.45 3.00 -5.51
C TYR A 48 2.55 1.95 -5.38
N GLY A 49 3.67 2.31 -4.77
CA GLY A 49 4.81 1.42 -4.56
C GLY A 49 4.51 0.25 -3.64
N GLN A 50 5.40 -0.73 -3.70
CA GLN A 50 5.33 -1.98 -2.97
C GLN A 50 6.59 -2.16 -2.13
N PHE A 51 6.44 -2.80 -0.98
CA PHE A 51 7.54 -3.15 -0.10
C PHE A 51 7.76 -4.66 -0.08
N ALA A 52 9.01 -5.08 -0.27
CA ALA A 52 9.46 -6.46 -0.24
C ALA A 52 10.64 -6.60 0.73
N GLU A 53 10.52 -7.50 1.68
CA GLU A 53 11.51 -7.73 2.72
C GLU A 53 11.83 -9.20 2.86
N HIS A 54 13.07 -9.53 3.25
CA HIS A 54 13.45 -10.86 3.69
C HIS A 54 12.83 -11.18 5.05
N LEU A 55 11.51 -11.35 5.02
CA LEU A 55 10.65 -11.60 6.16
C LEU A 55 9.66 -12.72 5.82
N GLY A 56 9.62 -13.74 6.67
CA GLY A 56 8.70 -14.86 6.51
C GLY A 56 8.73 -15.45 5.10
N ARG A 57 7.57 -15.50 4.44
CA ARG A 57 7.44 -15.98 3.07
C ARG A 57 7.24 -14.85 2.05
N GLY A 58 7.74 -13.64 2.35
CA GLY A 58 7.65 -12.49 1.44
C GLY A 58 8.52 -12.66 0.19
N ILE A 59 9.78 -13.04 0.38
CA ILE A 59 10.73 -13.30 -0.71
C ILE A 59 10.67 -14.79 -1.09
N TYR A 60 11.15 -15.68 -0.21
CA TYR A 60 11.13 -17.12 -0.48
C TYR A 60 9.70 -17.66 -0.41
N GLU A 61 9.34 -18.54 -1.35
CA GLU A 61 7.99 -19.06 -1.58
C GLU A 61 6.95 -17.99 -2.03
N GLY A 62 7.21 -16.72 -1.78
CA GLY A 62 6.39 -15.59 -2.22
C GLY A 62 6.76 -15.11 -3.62
N VAL A 63 7.92 -14.45 -3.75
CA VAL A 63 8.44 -13.95 -5.04
C VAL A 63 9.33 -14.98 -5.71
N TRP A 64 10.18 -15.63 -4.93
CA TRP A 64 11.26 -16.51 -5.37
C TRP A 64 11.05 -17.94 -4.93
N VAL A 65 11.06 -18.87 -5.87
CA VAL A 65 10.93 -20.31 -5.62
C VAL A 65 12.13 -21.12 -6.14
N GLY A 66 13.08 -20.45 -6.80
CA GLY A 66 14.20 -21.13 -7.46
C GLY A 66 13.85 -21.67 -8.84
N GLU A 67 14.88 -21.81 -9.67
CA GLU A 67 14.71 -22.21 -11.08
C GLU A 67 14.23 -23.66 -11.23
N ASP A 68 14.65 -24.55 -10.31
CA ASP A 68 14.32 -25.97 -10.31
C ASP A 68 12.96 -26.29 -9.66
N SER A 69 12.25 -25.27 -9.19
CA SER A 69 10.94 -25.45 -8.55
C SER A 69 9.90 -26.01 -9.52
N LYS A 70 9.03 -26.91 -9.02
CA LYS A 70 7.85 -27.39 -9.75
C LYS A 70 6.74 -26.34 -9.87
N ILE A 71 6.79 -25.31 -9.01
CA ILE A 71 5.89 -24.17 -9.11
C ILE A 71 6.21 -23.40 -10.40
N PRO A 72 5.23 -23.07 -11.25
CA PRO A 72 5.47 -22.33 -12.48
C PRO A 72 6.25 -21.03 -12.21
N ASN A 73 7.43 -20.92 -12.84
CA ASN A 73 8.33 -19.80 -12.61
C ASN A 73 8.99 -19.31 -13.90
N ILE A 74 9.54 -18.10 -13.83
CA ILE A 74 10.38 -17.49 -14.87
C ILE A 74 11.75 -17.27 -14.23
N LYS A 75 12.71 -18.14 -14.52
CA LYS A 75 14.06 -18.07 -13.93
C LYS A 75 14.04 -17.99 -12.39
N GLY A 76 13.16 -18.76 -11.75
CA GLY A 76 13.01 -18.82 -10.29
C GLY A 76 11.99 -17.86 -9.69
N TYR A 77 11.51 -16.84 -10.41
CA TYR A 77 10.42 -15.95 -9.96
C TYR A 77 9.06 -16.58 -10.21
N ARG A 78 8.20 -16.60 -9.22
CA ARG A 78 6.83 -17.13 -9.37
C ARG A 78 6.10 -16.42 -10.51
N LYS A 79 5.70 -17.20 -11.52
CA LYS A 79 5.05 -16.65 -12.71
C LYS A 79 3.73 -15.95 -12.40
N ASP A 80 2.91 -16.53 -11.55
CA ASP A 80 1.61 -15.98 -11.13
C ASP A 80 1.77 -14.62 -10.40
N VAL A 81 2.75 -14.52 -9.50
CA VAL A 81 3.08 -13.26 -8.81
C VAL A 81 3.60 -12.21 -9.79
N VAL A 82 4.52 -12.60 -10.68
CA VAL A 82 5.03 -11.70 -11.74
C VAL A 82 3.91 -11.16 -12.61
N ASP A 83 2.99 -12.02 -13.06
CA ASP A 83 1.87 -11.62 -13.90
C ASP A 83 0.92 -10.66 -13.16
N ALA A 84 0.62 -10.93 -11.89
CA ALA A 84 -0.23 -10.08 -11.06
C ALA A 84 0.38 -8.69 -10.84
N LEU A 85 1.68 -8.59 -10.55
CA LEU A 85 2.37 -7.32 -10.34
C LEU A 85 2.50 -6.50 -11.64
N LYS A 86 2.72 -7.16 -12.77
CA LYS A 86 2.66 -6.53 -14.09
C LYS A 86 1.27 -5.95 -14.39
N ALA A 87 0.22 -6.69 -14.07
CA ALA A 87 -1.15 -6.23 -14.27
C ALA A 87 -1.49 -5.00 -13.42
N LEU A 88 -0.91 -4.88 -12.22
CA LEU A 88 -1.02 -3.68 -11.37
C LEU A 88 -0.21 -2.50 -11.90
N LYS A 89 0.76 -2.72 -12.80
CA LYS A 89 1.74 -1.71 -13.21
C LYS A 89 2.48 -1.14 -12.00
N VAL A 90 3.01 -2.01 -11.14
CA VAL A 90 3.71 -1.58 -9.92
C VAL A 90 4.82 -0.60 -10.26
N PRO A 91 4.79 0.65 -9.75
CA PRO A 91 5.70 1.69 -10.20
C PRO A 91 7.07 1.64 -9.54
N VAL A 92 7.15 1.11 -8.31
CA VAL A 92 8.39 0.97 -7.55
C VAL A 92 8.30 -0.17 -6.55
N VAL A 93 9.41 -0.90 -6.36
CA VAL A 93 9.56 -1.90 -5.30
C VAL A 93 10.74 -1.53 -4.42
N ARG A 94 10.51 -1.48 -3.10
CA ARG A 94 11.52 -1.26 -2.06
C ARG A 94 12.02 -2.62 -1.54
N TRP A 95 13.35 -2.80 -1.49
CA TRP A 95 14.05 -4.02 -1.07
C TRP A 95 15.46 -3.66 -0.52
N PRO A 96 16.15 -4.43 0.34
CA PRO A 96 15.89 -5.81 0.78
C PRO A 96 14.99 -5.91 2.00
N GLY A 97 14.58 -4.79 2.57
CA GLY A 97 13.73 -4.81 3.73
C GLY A 97 13.59 -3.46 4.41
N GLY A 98 12.92 -3.53 5.54
CA GLY A 98 12.91 -2.58 6.63
C GLY A 98 14.03 -2.94 7.61
N CYS A 99 13.66 -3.57 8.75
CA CYS A 99 14.65 -3.99 9.76
C CYS A 99 15.76 -4.90 9.20
N PHE A 100 15.43 -5.76 8.25
CA PHE A 100 16.43 -6.63 7.62
C PHE A 100 17.51 -5.82 6.88
N ALA A 101 17.18 -4.66 6.31
CA ALA A 101 18.14 -3.85 5.53
C ALA A 101 19.34 -3.39 6.37
N ASP A 102 19.14 -3.06 7.66
CA ASP A 102 20.20 -2.54 8.53
C ASP A 102 21.08 -3.64 9.16
N ASP A 103 20.83 -4.93 8.79
CA ASP A 103 21.70 -6.08 9.07
C ASP A 103 22.16 -6.80 7.77
N TYR A 104 21.75 -6.30 6.59
CA TYR A 104 22.06 -6.92 5.30
C TYR A 104 23.40 -6.45 4.73
N HIS A 105 24.30 -7.39 4.48
CA HIS A 105 25.58 -7.16 3.81
C HIS A 105 25.49 -7.62 2.35
N TRP A 106 25.37 -6.69 1.42
CA TRP A 106 25.09 -6.94 0.02
C TRP A 106 26.03 -7.91 -0.70
N ARG A 107 27.30 -8.00 -0.24
CA ARG A 107 28.29 -8.93 -0.81
C ARG A 107 27.94 -10.39 -0.53
N GLU A 108 27.17 -10.67 0.51
CA GLU A 108 26.70 -12.01 0.85
C GLU A 108 25.61 -12.48 -0.12
N GLY A 109 24.89 -11.56 -0.77
CA GLY A 109 23.83 -11.83 -1.74
C GLY A 109 24.26 -11.77 -3.21
N ILE A 110 25.56 -11.89 -3.52
CA ILE A 110 26.07 -11.88 -4.90
C ILE A 110 26.97 -13.09 -5.21
N GLY A 111 27.27 -13.29 -6.50
CA GLY A 111 28.05 -14.46 -6.95
C GLY A 111 27.21 -15.73 -7.04
N PRO A 112 27.88 -16.91 -7.23
CA PRO A 112 27.19 -18.18 -7.35
C PRO A 112 26.34 -18.49 -6.10
N ARG A 113 25.05 -18.81 -6.28
CA ARG A 113 24.08 -18.96 -5.17
C ARG A 113 24.48 -20.07 -4.18
N ASP A 114 25.06 -21.15 -4.69
CA ASP A 114 25.56 -22.29 -3.88
C ASP A 114 26.83 -21.96 -3.06
N LYS A 115 27.42 -20.79 -3.25
CA LYS A 115 28.58 -20.29 -2.50
C LYS A 115 28.27 -19.16 -1.55
N ARG A 116 27.03 -18.65 -1.56
CA ARG A 116 26.62 -17.58 -0.67
C ARG A 116 26.52 -18.09 0.77
N PRO A 117 26.89 -17.29 1.78
CA PRO A 117 26.78 -17.69 3.17
C PRO A 117 25.30 -17.81 3.58
N VAL A 118 25.03 -18.80 4.45
CA VAL A 118 23.74 -18.91 5.15
C VAL A 118 23.88 -18.17 6.47
N LYS A 119 22.98 -17.25 6.76
CA LYS A 119 22.93 -16.46 8.00
C LYS A 119 21.67 -16.77 8.79
N VAL A 120 21.62 -16.31 10.03
CA VAL A 120 20.38 -16.28 10.79
C VAL A 120 19.71 -14.94 10.57
N ASN A 121 18.48 -14.94 10.12
CA ASN A 121 17.65 -13.73 10.07
C ASN A 121 17.16 -13.39 11.50
N VAL A 122 17.96 -12.66 12.23
CA VAL A 122 17.70 -12.32 13.63
C VAL A 122 16.54 -11.35 13.79
N MET A 123 16.21 -10.62 12.75
CA MET A 123 15.10 -9.65 12.77
C MET A 123 13.75 -10.36 12.66
N TRP A 124 13.68 -11.42 11.87
CA TRP A 124 12.41 -12.06 11.54
C TRP A 124 12.44 -13.59 11.72
N GLY A 125 11.89 -14.05 12.84
CA GLY A 125 11.67 -15.46 13.11
C GLY A 125 12.91 -16.28 13.48
N GLY A 126 14.11 -15.72 13.45
CA GLY A 126 15.36 -16.45 13.76
C GLY A 126 15.66 -17.60 12.80
N VAL A 127 15.16 -17.52 11.57
CA VAL A 127 15.31 -18.57 10.56
C VAL A 127 16.59 -18.42 9.74
N GLU A 128 16.98 -19.48 9.03
CA GLU A 128 18.10 -19.43 8.10
C GLU A 128 17.76 -18.53 6.89
N GLU A 129 18.66 -17.59 6.58
CA GLU A 129 18.65 -16.77 5.38
C GLU A 129 19.73 -17.31 4.43
N PRO A 130 19.35 -17.99 3.36
CA PRO A 130 20.31 -18.63 2.44
C PRO A 130 20.95 -17.64 1.46
N ASN A 131 20.57 -16.39 1.44
CA ASN A 131 21.02 -15.35 0.50
C ASN A 131 20.88 -15.73 -0.99
N THR A 132 20.00 -16.68 -1.32
CA THR A 132 19.79 -17.11 -2.72
C THR A 132 19.01 -16.12 -3.55
N PHE A 133 18.39 -15.13 -2.90
CA PHE A 133 17.82 -13.93 -3.51
C PHE A 133 18.61 -12.71 -3.01
N GLY A 134 19.33 -12.06 -3.88
CA GLY A 134 20.16 -10.91 -3.54
C GLY A 134 20.08 -9.83 -4.61
N THR A 135 21.16 -9.06 -4.76
CA THR A 135 21.20 -7.90 -5.66
C THR A 135 20.78 -8.23 -7.09
N HIS A 136 21.34 -9.29 -7.70
CA HIS A 136 21.01 -9.66 -9.08
C HIS A 136 19.56 -10.11 -9.21
N GLU A 137 19.11 -10.96 -8.30
CA GLU A 137 17.75 -11.47 -8.30
C GLU A 137 16.72 -10.34 -8.14
N PHE A 138 16.98 -9.37 -7.25
CA PHE A 138 16.10 -8.21 -7.10
C PHE A 138 16.07 -7.32 -8.33
N MET A 139 17.24 -6.98 -8.88
CA MET A 139 17.33 -6.08 -10.03
C MET A 139 16.72 -6.71 -11.29
N ASP A 140 16.95 -8.01 -11.52
CA ASP A 140 16.36 -8.76 -12.62
C ASP A 140 14.84 -8.92 -12.45
N PHE A 141 14.35 -9.11 -11.21
CA PHE A 141 12.92 -9.08 -10.90
C PHE A 141 12.29 -7.73 -11.23
N ALA A 142 12.94 -6.63 -10.85
CA ALA A 142 12.44 -5.29 -11.15
C ALA A 142 12.37 -5.03 -12.68
N GLU A 143 13.40 -5.44 -13.43
CA GLU A 143 13.39 -5.39 -14.89
C GLU A 143 12.28 -6.28 -15.48
N LEU A 144 12.08 -7.48 -14.92
CA LEU A 144 11.06 -8.43 -15.37
C LEU A 144 9.64 -7.88 -15.22
N ILE A 145 9.31 -7.22 -14.12
CA ILE A 145 7.98 -6.63 -13.90
C ILE A 145 7.86 -5.20 -14.44
N GLY A 146 8.97 -4.58 -14.86
CA GLY A 146 8.99 -3.23 -15.42
C GLY A 146 8.82 -2.12 -14.38
N THR A 147 9.36 -2.31 -13.17
CA THR A 147 9.24 -1.38 -12.03
C THR A 147 10.53 -0.60 -11.78
N LYS A 148 10.43 0.56 -11.14
CA LYS A 148 11.58 1.27 -10.57
C LYS A 148 12.09 0.55 -9.33
N THR A 149 13.36 0.78 -9.01
CA THR A 149 14.03 0.17 -7.86
C THR A 149 14.21 1.15 -6.72
N TYR A 150 13.89 0.70 -5.51
CA TYR A 150 14.24 1.38 -4.28
C TYR A 150 15.09 0.42 -3.43
N VAL A 151 16.40 0.67 -3.40
CA VAL A 151 17.37 -0.12 -2.64
C VAL A 151 17.56 0.50 -1.27
N ALA A 152 17.33 -0.25 -0.19
CA ALA A 152 17.54 0.20 1.18
C ALA A 152 18.94 -0.23 1.66
N GLY A 153 19.79 0.76 2.00
CA GLY A 153 21.18 0.56 2.41
C GLY A 153 21.33 0.44 3.92
N ASN A 154 22.31 -0.33 4.36
CA ASN A 154 22.60 -0.68 5.73
C ASN A 154 23.38 0.46 6.44
N VAL A 155 22.78 1.12 7.43
CA VAL A 155 23.42 2.07 8.35
C VAL A 155 23.61 1.46 9.74
N GLY A 156 22.85 0.42 10.09
CA GLY A 156 22.90 -0.24 11.39
C GLY A 156 24.22 -0.95 11.66
N THR A 157 24.60 -1.91 10.83
CA THR A 157 25.83 -2.69 10.94
C THR A 157 26.82 -2.44 9.79
N GLY A 158 26.39 -1.74 8.74
CA GLY A 158 27.21 -1.43 7.56
C GLY A 158 28.16 -0.25 7.75
N THR A 159 28.95 0.02 6.71
CA THR A 159 29.88 1.13 6.68
C THR A 159 29.64 2.04 5.47
N PRO A 160 30.05 3.31 5.49
CA PRO A 160 30.00 4.19 4.32
C PRO A 160 30.75 3.63 3.11
N GLN A 161 31.85 2.90 3.32
CA GLN A 161 32.59 2.24 2.25
C GLN A 161 31.75 1.13 1.61
N GLU A 162 31.16 0.26 2.42
CA GLU A 162 30.32 -0.84 1.93
C GLU A 162 29.13 -0.32 1.11
N MET A 163 28.47 0.73 1.59
CA MET A 163 27.37 1.38 0.89
C MET A 163 27.84 2.01 -0.44
N SER A 164 28.98 2.70 -0.43
CA SER A 164 29.60 3.27 -1.64
C SER A 164 29.90 2.20 -2.67
N GLU A 165 30.49 1.08 -2.25
CA GLU A 165 30.83 -0.04 -3.12
C GLU A 165 29.59 -0.74 -3.69
N TRP A 166 28.49 -0.80 -2.93
CA TRP A 166 27.23 -1.33 -3.45
C TRP A 166 26.63 -0.42 -4.53
N VAL A 167 26.64 0.89 -4.32
CA VAL A 167 26.22 1.87 -5.33
C VAL A 167 27.10 1.78 -6.58
N GLU A 168 28.42 1.64 -6.42
CA GLU A 168 29.33 1.44 -7.53
C GLU A 168 29.06 0.13 -8.28
N TYR A 169 28.88 -0.98 -7.56
CA TYR A 169 28.54 -2.27 -8.12
C TYR A 169 27.28 -2.20 -9.01
N LEU A 170 26.24 -1.54 -8.50
CA LEU A 170 24.97 -1.38 -9.20
C LEU A 170 25.09 -0.47 -10.45
N THR A 171 25.82 0.64 -10.34
CA THR A 171 25.65 1.77 -11.25
C THR A 171 26.87 2.11 -12.13
N SER A 172 28.07 1.57 -11.82
CA SER A 172 29.28 1.99 -12.52
C SER A 172 29.43 1.32 -13.91
N PRO A 173 29.64 2.10 -14.98
CA PRO A 173 29.97 1.59 -16.31
C PRO A 173 31.48 1.37 -16.51
N THR A 174 32.32 1.72 -15.51
CA THR A 174 33.79 1.74 -15.65
C THR A 174 34.38 0.33 -15.54
N ASN A 175 35.73 0.22 -15.71
CA ASN A 175 36.49 -1.00 -15.52
C ASN A 175 37.11 -1.11 -14.11
N SER A 176 36.47 -0.49 -13.11
CA SER A 176 36.88 -0.65 -11.70
C SER A 176 36.72 -2.09 -11.23
N SER A 177 37.43 -2.45 -10.16
CA SER A 177 37.34 -3.80 -9.57
C SER A 177 35.92 -4.18 -9.18
N ILE A 178 35.15 -3.24 -8.64
CA ILE A 178 33.77 -3.44 -8.22
C ILE A 178 32.86 -3.64 -9.45
N ALA A 179 32.99 -2.82 -10.49
CA ALA A 179 32.22 -3.00 -11.73
C ALA A 179 32.59 -4.30 -12.45
N ASN A 180 33.88 -4.69 -12.42
CA ASN A 180 34.33 -5.97 -12.99
C ASN A 180 33.80 -7.17 -12.17
N MET A 181 33.66 -7.05 -10.85
CA MET A 181 32.99 -8.06 -10.02
C MET A 181 31.52 -8.27 -10.45
N ARG A 182 30.77 -7.19 -10.74
CA ARG A 182 29.41 -7.34 -11.31
C ARG A 182 29.41 -8.12 -12.62
N ARG A 183 30.36 -7.82 -13.53
CA ARG A 183 30.48 -8.52 -14.81
C ARG A 183 30.84 -10.00 -14.62
N ALA A 184 31.77 -10.28 -13.72
CA ALA A 184 32.13 -11.67 -13.37
C ALA A 184 30.94 -12.44 -12.79
N ASN A 185 30.00 -11.75 -12.12
CA ASN A 185 28.77 -12.32 -11.61
C ASN A 185 27.64 -12.36 -12.67
N GLY A 186 27.94 -12.14 -13.95
CA GLY A 186 27.02 -12.35 -15.06
C GLY A 186 26.25 -11.11 -15.54
N ARG A 187 26.50 -9.91 -14.96
CA ARG A 187 25.84 -8.68 -15.42
C ARG A 187 26.84 -7.69 -16.00
N ASP A 188 26.82 -7.57 -17.33
CA ASP A 188 27.75 -6.68 -18.04
C ASP A 188 27.40 -5.19 -17.85
N LYS A 189 26.15 -4.81 -18.16
CA LYS A 189 25.69 -3.42 -18.06
C LYS A 189 25.28 -3.05 -16.63
N PRO A 190 25.55 -1.80 -16.18
CA PRO A 190 25.00 -1.32 -14.91
C PRO A 190 23.48 -1.29 -14.95
N TRP A 191 22.86 -1.39 -13.76
CA TRP A 191 21.43 -1.17 -13.60
C TRP A 191 21.14 0.32 -13.39
N LYS A 192 19.89 0.69 -13.62
CA LYS A 192 19.32 1.94 -13.13
C LYS A 192 18.89 1.74 -11.68
N VAL A 193 19.35 2.60 -10.79
CA VAL A 193 18.84 2.69 -9.42
C VAL A 193 18.08 4.00 -9.29
N ASP A 194 16.79 3.93 -8.99
CA ASP A 194 15.93 5.11 -8.96
C ASP A 194 15.93 5.76 -7.58
N PHE A 195 15.83 4.96 -6.52
CA PHE A 195 15.81 5.43 -5.13
C PHE A 195 16.81 4.63 -4.30
N PHE A 196 17.44 5.31 -3.34
CA PHE A 196 18.38 4.68 -2.42
C PHE A 196 18.12 5.19 -1.00
N GLY A 197 17.65 4.29 -0.13
CA GLY A 197 17.47 4.54 1.29
C GLY A 197 18.81 4.48 2.02
N VAL A 198 19.06 5.45 2.87
CA VAL A 198 20.24 5.50 3.74
C VAL A 198 19.80 5.15 5.15
N GLY A 199 19.73 3.85 5.46
CA GLY A 199 19.18 3.29 6.68
C GLY A 199 17.68 3.04 6.63
N ASN A 200 17.17 2.39 7.67
CA ASN A 200 15.78 2.10 7.94
C ASN A 200 15.51 2.12 9.44
N GLU A 201 14.46 2.83 9.88
CA GLU A 201 14.00 2.83 11.29
C GLU A 201 15.15 2.92 12.31
N ASN A 202 16.11 3.80 12.06
CA ASN A 202 17.32 3.89 12.88
C ASN A 202 17.04 4.33 14.33
N TRP A 203 15.84 4.86 14.61
CA TRP A 203 15.28 5.06 15.95
C TRP A 203 14.89 3.75 16.66
N GLY A 204 14.73 2.68 15.93
CA GLY A 204 14.27 1.36 16.38
C GLY A 204 15.22 0.25 15.94
N CYS A 205 14.74 -0.70 15.15
CA CYS A 205 15.48 -1.89 14.72
C CYS A 205 16.75 -1.59 13.92
N GLY A 206 16.85 -0.42 13.29
CA GLY A 206 18.04 0.01 12.56
C GLY A 206 19.14 0.60 13.43
N GLY A 207 19.11 0.42 14.77
CA GLY A 207 20.25 0.76 15.63
C GLY A 207 19.94 1.52 16.92
N GLN A 208 18.66 1.77 17.28
CA GLN A 208 18.26 2.48 18.52
C GLN A 208 18.94 3.86 18.68
N MET A 209 19.02 4.62 17.59
CA MET A 209 19.73 5.89 17.53
C MET A 209 18.87 7.05 17.99
N THR A 210 19.51 8.13 18.49
CA THR A 210 18.85 9.44 18.60
C THR A 210 18.78 10.12 17.22
N ALA A 211 17.87 11.08 17.07
CA ALA A 211 17.73 11.83 15.82
C ALA A 211 19.03 12.55 15.43
N GLU A 212 19.74 13.12 16.40
CA GLU A 212 21.02 13.82 16.20
C GLU A 212 22.12 12.86 15.73
N HIS A 213 22.20 11.67 16.36
CA HIS A 213 23.19 10.67 15.98
C HIS A 213 22.94 10.20 14.56
N TYR A 214 21.70 9.79 14.24
CA TYR A 214 21.35 9.40 12.88
C TYR A 214 21.59 10.53 11.87
N THR A 215 21.26 11.78 12.19
CA THR A 215 21.49 12.91 11.29
C THR A 215 22.96 13.03 10.90
N ASN A 216 23.88 12.83 11.87
CA ASN A 216 25.32 12.86 11.60
C ASN A 216 25.77 11.66 10.74
N LEU A 217 25.29 10.46 11.06
CA LEU A 217 25.55 9.26 10.25
C LEU A 217 24.97 9.39 8.84
N TYR A 218 23.72 9.83 8.71
CA TYR A 218 23.09 10.06 7.42
C TYR A 218 23.95 10.96 6.53
N ARG A 219 24.42 12.10 7.05
CA ARG A 219 25.28 13.02 6.28
C ARG A 219 26.56 12.35 5.83
N ASN A 220 27.17 11.53 6.68
CA ASN A 220 28.38 10.78 6.34
C ASN A 220 28.09 9.73 5.26
N PHE A 221 27.13 8.85 5.44
CA PHE A 221 26.78 7.80 4.48
C PHE A 221 26.30 8.38 3.14
N ALA A 222 25.40 9.36 3.18
CA ALA A 222 24.82 9.98 1.99
C ALA A 222 25.86 10.71 1.12
N GLU A 223 26.99 11.17 1.71
CA GLU A 223 28.10 11.75 0.95
C GLU A 223 28.75 10.71 0.03
N PHE A 224 28.77 9.44 0.41
CA PHE A 224 29.38 8.36 -0.35
C PHE A 224 28.38 7.62 -1.27
N VAL A 225 27.08 7.92 -1.19
CA VAL A 225 26.10 7.46 -2.20
C VAL A 225 26.29 8.31 -3.48
N ARG A 226 27.31 7.95 -4.24
CA ARG A 226 27.72 8.65 -5.46
C ARG A 226 27.65 7.73 -6.66
N ALA A 227 26.70 7.97 -7.54
CA ALA A 227 26.55 7.26 -8.80
C ALA A 227 26.97 8.15 -9.99
N PRO A 228 27.28 7.55 -11.14
CA PRO A 228 27.60 8.29 -12.36
C PRO A 228 26.48 9.27 -12.76
N ARG A 229 26.86 10.36 -13.45
CA ARG A 229 25.90 11.33 -13.99
C ARG A 229 24.90 10.61 -14.91
N GLY A 230 23.60 10.82 -14.66
CA GLY A 230 22.52 10.13 -15.36
C GLY A 230 21.99 8.86 -14.67
N ASN A 231 22.71 8.34 -13.65
CA ASN A 231 22.26 7.22 -12.83
C ASN A 231 22.28 7.53 -11.32
N ARG A 232 22.15 8.81 -10.95
CA ARG A 232 22.10 9.23 -9.53
C ARG A 232 20.74 8.88 -8.95
N PRO A 233 20.67 8.06 -7.89
CA PRO A 233 19.42 7.76 -7.23
C PRO A 233 18.91 8.96 -6.42
N VAL A 234 17.60 9.00 -6.20
CA VAL A 234 16.99 9.83 -5.17
C VAL A 234 17.43 9.29 -3.80
N LYS A 235 18.10 10.12 -2.99
CA LYS A 235 18.54 9.74 -1.65
C LYS A 235 17.42 9.96 -0.64
N VAL A 236 17.05 8.89 0.06
CA VAL A 236 15.99 8.89 1.07
C VAL A 236 16.60 8.74 2.46
N ALA A 237 16.33 9.67 3.35
CA ALA A 237 16.74 9.56 4.75
C ALA A 237 15.71 8.75 5.53
N ALA A 238 16.15 7.88 6.46
CA ALA A 238 15.25 7.20 7.39
C ALA A 238 14.55 8.23 8.29
N GLY A 239 13.27 8.35 8.13
CA GLY A 239 12.43 9.33 8.80
C GLY A 239 11.77 8.81 10.08
N PRO A 240 10.78 9.53 10.59
CA PRO A 240 10.16 9.25 11.88
C PRO A 240 9.24 8.04 11.88
N ASN A 241 8.97 7.54 13.08
CA ASN A 241 7.82 6.68 13.35
C ASN A 241 6.63 7.54 13.78
N ALA A 242 5.50 7.38 13.08
CA ALA A 242 4.23 8.02 13.44
C ALA A 242 4.43 9.49 13.85
N GLU A 243 4.09 9.88 15.10
CA GLU A 243 4.09 11.26 15.58
C GLU A 243 5.45 11.79 16.06
N ASP A 244 6.56 11.13 15.75
CA ASP A 244 7.87 11.67 16.16
C ASP A 244 8.28 12.87 15.29
N TYR A 245 7.60 13.99 15.51
CA TYR A 245 7.88 15.25 14.82
C TYR A 245 9.25 15.83 15.16
N ASN A 246 9.82 15.45 16.32
CA ASN A 246 11.18 15.83 16.70
C ASN A 246 12.22 15.20 15.77
N TRP A 247 12.04 13.92 15.43
CA TRP A 247 12.92 13.26 14.46
C TRP A 247 12.94 14.02 13.11
N THR A 248 11.76 14.39 12.60
CA THR A 248 11.64 15.21 11.39
C THR A 248 12.33 16.56 11.53
N GLU A 249 12.12 17.28 12.65
CA GLU A 249 12.70 18.59 12.91
C GLU A 249 14.23 18.54 12.91
N VAL A 250 14.82 17.56 13.62
CA VAL A 250 16.28 17.41 13.75
C VAL A 250 16.92 17.08 12.40
N LEU A 251 16.34 16.12 11.66
CA LEU A 251 16.85 15.75 10.34
C LEU A 251 16.74 16.90 9.34
N MET A 252 15.60 17.54 9.24
CA MET A 252 15.39 18.65 8.30
C MET A 252 16.33 19.83 8.61
N LYS A 253 16.51 20.16 9.88
CA LYS A 253 17.46 21.20 10.30
C LYS A 253 18.91 20.86 9.97
N GLY A 254 19.32 19.60 10.19
CA GLY A 254 20.71 19.15 10.08
C GLY A 254 21.13 18.66 8.71
N ALA A 255 20.21 18.14 7.90
CA ALA A 255 20.54 17.38 6.70
C ALA A 255 19.63 17.61 5.48
N ALA A 256 18.66 18.53 5.50
CA ALA A 256 17.75 18.74 4.36
C ALA A 256 18.47 18.95 3.01
N LYS A 257 19.63 19.63 3.03
CA LYS A 257 20.43 19.87 1.81
C LYS A 257 21.14 18.63 1.26
N ASN A 258 21.20 17.55 2.04
CA ASN A 258 21.89 16.31 1.69
C ASN A 258 20.92 15.21 1.22
N MET A 259 19.60 15.40 1.37
CA MET A 259 18.57 14.44 1.02
C MET A 259 17.67 14.96 -0.11
N ASN A 260 16.98 14.03 -0.78
CA ASN A 260 15.94 14.33 -1.74
C ASN A 260 14.55 13.97 -1.18
N ALA A 261 14.51 13.08 -0.19
CA ALA A 261 13.29 12.68 0.48
C ALA A 261 13.57 12.26 1.92
N LEU A 262 12.54 12.41 2.75
CA LEU A 262 12.46 11.92 4.12
C LEU A 262 11.38 10.83 4.18
N SER A 263 11.69 9.66 4.74
CA SER A 263 10.68 8.63 4.93
C SER A 263 9.72 8.94 6.08
N LEU A 264 8.60 8.24 6.12
CA LEU A 264 7.63 8.23 7.23
C LEU A 264 7.05 6.84 7.31
N HIS A 265 7.06 6.22 8.49
CA HIS A 265 6.44 4.94 8.74
C HIS A 265 5.23 5.10 9.64
N TYR A 266 4.12 4.46 9.24
CA TYR A 266 2.92 4.39 10.07
C TYR A 266 2.11 3.13 9.79
N TYR A 267 1.90 2.35 10.84
CA TYR A 267 1.01 1.19 10.80
C TYR A 267 -0.29 1.45 11.54
N VAL A 268 -1.40 1.13 10.89
CA VAL A 268 -2.73 1.13 11.50
C VAL A 268 -2.85 -0.06 12.43
N ILE A 269 -2.93 0.21 13.73
CA ILE A 269 -3.19 -0.79 14.77
C ILE A 269 -4.57 -0.52 15.33
N PRO A 270 -5.59 -1.37 15.07
CA PRO A 270 -6.98 -1.08 15.41
C PRO A 270 -7.20 -0.69 16.87
N THR A 271 -6.52 -1.37 17.78
CA THR A 271 -6.63 -1.11 19.22
C THR A 271 -5.77 0.05 19.72
N GLY A 272 -4.87 0.59 18.89
CA GLY A 272 -3.82 1.52 19.32
C GLY A 272 -2.77 0.90 20.25
N ASN A 273 -2.76 -0.42 20.41
CA ASN A 273 -1.87 -1.13 21.34
C ASN A 273 -1.03 -2.19 20.61
N TRP A 274 0.29 -2.02 20.61
CA TRP A 274 1.23 -2.93 19.94
C TRP A 274 1.25 -4.36 20.49
N THR A 275 0.89 -4.55 21.74
CA THR A 275 0.88 -5.88 22.37
C THR A 275 -0.44 -6.62 22.19
N LYS A 276 -1.47 -5.94 21.67
CA LYS A 276 -2.81 -6.51 21.44
C LYS A 276 -3.44 -5.83 20.23
N LYS A 277 -3.00 -6.20 19.03
CA LYS A 277 -3.39 -5.53 17.79
C LYS A 277 -4.79 -5.89 17.31
N GLY A 278 -5.27 -7.07 17.66
CA GLY A 278 -6.56 -7.63 17.24
C GLY A 278 -6.46 -8.51 16.00
N SER A 279 -7.51 -9.29 15.75
CA SER A 279 -7.57 -10.24 14.65
C SER A 279 -7.81 -9.56 13.30
N ALA A 280 -7.16 -10.07 12.26
CA ALA A 280 -7.41 -9.67 10.88
C ALA A 280 -8.83 -10.06 10.41
N THR A 281 -9.37 -11.17 10.89
CA THR A 281 -10.57 -11.79 10.34
C THR A 281 -11.74 -11.89 11.30
N VAL A 282 -11.49 -11.77 12.62
CA VAL A 282 -12.53 -11.85 13.67
C VAL A 282 -12.60 -10.52 14.38
N PHE A 283 -13.57 -9.72 14.04
CA PHE A 283 -13.81 -8.39 14.61
C PHE A 283 -15.29 -8.00 14.43
N ASP A 284 -15.76 -7.13 15.29
CA ASP A 284 -17.09 -6.55 15.25
C ASP A 284 -17.10 -5.15 14.58
N GLU A 285 -18.24 -4.49 14.61
CA GLU A 285 -18.41 -3.14 14.07
C GLU A 285 -17.56 -2.10 14.81
N GLN A 286 -17.34 -2.28 16.14
CA GLN A 286 -16.43 -1.41 16.88
C GLN A 286 -14.99 -1.54 16.36
N GLY A 287 -14.51 -2.78 16.15
CA GLY A 287 -13.19 -3.03 15.57
C GLY A 287 -13.04 -2.48 14.14
N TRP A 288 -14.12 -2.45 13.36
CA TRP A 288 -14.15 -1.74 12.08
C TRP A 288 -13.96 -0.24 12.27
N GLY A 289 -14.79 0.40 13.13
CA GLY A 289 -14.74 1.84 13.39
C GLY A 289 -13.38 2.28 13.95
N ASP A 290 -12.83 1.55 14.91
CA ASP A 290 -11.52 1.83 15.51
C ASP A 290 -10.42 1.79 14.44
N THR A 291 -10.47 0.81 13.52
CA THR A 291 -9.52 0.72 12.41
C THR A 291 -9.62 1.95 11.49
N MET A 292 -10.83 2.42 11.17
CA MET A 292 -11.01 3.62 10.32
C MET A 292 -10.50 4.89 11.00
N VAL A 293 -10.68 5.04 12.32
CA VAL A 293 -10.11 6.15 13.10
C VAL A 293 -8.58 6.15 12.99
N GLN A 294 -7.95 4.99 13.18
CA GLN A 294 -6.50 4.89 13.06
C GLN A 294 -6.02 5.12 11.62
N ALA A 295 -6.75 4.67 10.61
CA ALA A 295 -6.39 4.91 9.22
C ALA A 295 -6.39 6.41 8.86
N LEU A 296 -7.38 7.15 9.34
CA LEU A 296 -7.51 8.60 9.11
C LEU A 296 -6.45 9.43 9.83
N LYS A 297 -5.75 8.88 10.83
CA LYS A 297 -4.62 9.51 11.48
C LYS A 297 -3.49 9.85 10.48
N MET A 298 -3.38 9.13 9.39
CA MET A 298 -2.42 9.43 8.32
C MET A 298 -2.55 10.88 7.80
N GLU A 299 -3.76 11.44 7.76
CA GLU A 299 -3.99 12.84 7.38
C GLU A 299 -3.28 13.82 8.32
N GLU A 300 -3.40 13.59 9.64
CA GLU A 300 -2.70 14.40 10.65
C GLU A 300 -1.18 14.27 10.52
N LEU A 301 -0.69 13.03 10.39
CA LEU A 301 0.74 12.75 10.29
C LEU A 301 1.37 13.45 9.09
N VAL A 302 0.81 13.26 7.90
CA VAL A 302 1.31 13.90 6.67
C VAL A 302 1.25 15.43 6.79
N THR A 303 0.16 15.99 7.30
CA THR A 303 -0.01 17.43 7.48
C THR A 303 1.04 18.00 8.43
N ARG A 304 1.23 17.40 9.60
CA ARG A 304 2.15 17.92 10.64
C ARG A 304 3.62 17.73 10.27
N HIS A 305 4.00 16.57 9.69
CA HIS A 305 5.37 16.39 9.19
C HIS A 305 5.67 17.36 8.05
N SER A 306 4.74 17.55 7.11
CA SER A 306 4.89 18.55 6.05
C SER A 306 5.09 19.97 6.60
N ALA A 307 4.34 20.36 7.64
CA ALA A 307 4.47 21.67 8.27
C ALA A 307 5.85 21.85 8.96
N VAL A 308 6.41 20.79 9.56
CA VAL A 308 7.79 20.80 10.07
C VAL A 308 8.79 20.92 8.92
N MET A 309 8.61 20.15 7.85
CA MET A 309 9.49 20.21 6.68
C MET A 309 9.48 21.59 6.01
N ASP A 310 8.33 22.24 5.92
CA ASP A 310 8.16 23.56 5.28
C ASP A 310 9.00 24.67 5.97
N LYS A 311 9.35 24.52 7.25
CA LYS A 311 10.25 25.46 7.96
C LYS A 311 11.66 25.47 7.37
N TYR A 312 12.12 24.34 6.84
CA TYR A 312 13.48 24.14 6.35
C TYR A 312 13.56 23.99 4.83
N ASP A 313 12.43 23.68 4.20
CA ASP A 313 12.28 23.44 2.77
C ASP A 313 10.93 23.99 2.27
N PRO A 314 10.75 25.33 2.27
CA PRO A 314 9.49 25.95 1.86
C PRO A 314 9.17 25.76 0.35
N GLU A 315 10.19 25.47 -0.46
CA GLU A 315 10.03 25.17 -1.88
C GLU A 315 9.64 23.70 -2.14
N LYS A 316 9.48 22.91 -1.08
CA LYS A 316 9.07 21.49 -1.13
C LYS A 316 9.97 20.64 -2.05
N LYS A 317 11.28 20.88 -2.04
CA LYS A 317 12.27 20.08 -2.79
C LYS A 317 12.43 18.68 -2.23
N VAL A 318 12.39 18.54 -0.90
CA VAL A 318 12.46 17.27 -0.18
C VAL A 318 11.07 16.63 -0.17
N GLY A 319 10.92 15.47 -0.80
CA GLY A 319 9.66 14.71 -0.76
C GLY A 319 9.42 14.06 0.61
N LEU A 320 8.16 13.87 1.00
CA LEU A 320 7.79 12.98 2.09
C LEU A 320 7.41 11.62 1.49
N TYR A 321 8.12 10.56 1.88
CA TYR A 321 7.94 9.21 1.37
C TYR A 321 7.36 8.32 2.46
N VAL A 322 6.10 7.92 2.32
CA VAL A 322 5.46 7.00 3.27
C VAL A 322 5.79 5.56 2.84
N ASP A 323 7.06 5.20 2.98
CA ASP A 323 7.63 3.98 2.41
C ASP A 323 7.46 2.72 3.28
N GLU A 324 6.74 2.87 4.40
CA GLU A 324 6.08 1.78 5.13
C GLU A 324 4.72 2.24 5.65
N TRP A 325 3.65 1.60 5.17
CA TRP A 325 2.30 1.84 5.66
C TRP A 325 1.41 0.62 5.45
N GLY A 326 0.37 0.51 6.22
CA GLY A 326 -0.61 -0.56 6.13
C GLY A 326 -1.22 -0.88 7.48
N VAL A 327 -1.97 -1.97 7.56
CA VAL A 327 -2.56 -2.46 8.80
C VAL A 327 -1.71 -3.59 9.38
N TRP A 328 -1.50 -3.54 10.69
CA TRP A 328 -0.77 -4.57 11.42
C TRP A 328 -1.67 -5.20 12.47
N TYR A 329 -2.06 -6.46 12.27
CA TYR A 329 -2.85 -7.26 13.20
C TYR A 329 -1.98 -8.25 13.98
N ASP A 330 -2.59 -8.96 14.92
CA ASP A 330 -2.02 -10.19 15.43
C ASP A 330 -1.93 -11.21 14.27
N VAL A 331 -0.87 -12.02 14.26
CA VAL A 331 -0.66 -13.02 13.18
C VAL A 331 -1.80 -14.04 13.15
N GLU A 332 -2.04 -14.62 11.99
CA GLU A 332 -3.04 -15.70 11.88
C GLU A 332 -2.69 -16.87 12.81
N PRO A 333 -3.67 -17.40 13.55
CA PRO A 333 -3.45 -18.51 14.46
C PRO A 333 -2.81 -19.72 13.77
N GLY A 334 -1.77 -20.30 14.42
CA GLY A 334 -1.05 -21.45 13.89
C GLY A 334 0.05 -21.14 12.89
N THR A 335 0.33 -19.85 12.63
CA THR A 335 1.47 -19.41 11.82
C THR A 335 2.63 -18.98 12.71
N GLU A 336 3.85 -18.92 12.13
CA GLU A 336 5.04 -18.43 12.83
C GLU A 336 4.89 -16.93 13.16
N PRO A 337 4.95 -16.53 14.45
CA PRO A 337 4.74 -15.13 14.82
C PRO A 337 5.71 -14.15 14.17
N GLY A 338 6.98 -14.55 14.00
CA GLY A 338 8.01 -13.73 13.37
C GLY A 338 7.84 -13.53 11.86
N PHE A 339 6.87 -14.23 11.24
CA PHE A 339 6.60 -14.11 9.80
C PHE A 339 5.52 -13.08 9.46
N LEU A 340 4.85 -12.55 10.45
CA LEU A 340 3.84 -11.49 10.33
C LEU A 340 2.76 -11.80 9.28
N TYR A 341 2.41 -13.09 9.12
CA TYR A 341 1.37 -13.49 8.19
C TYR A 341 -0.01 -13.15 8.73
N GLN A 342 -0.79 -12.41 7.97
CA GLN A 342 -2.18 -12.08 8.27
C GLN A 342 -3.04 -12.12 7.01
N GLN A 343 -4.35 -12.33 7.19
CA GLN A 343 -5.35 -12.21 6.13
C GLN A 343 -5.70 -10.73 5.88
N ASN A 344 -6.29 -10.48 4.71
CA ASN A 344 -6.80 -9.17 4.31
C ASN A 344 -8.28 -9.27 3.98
N THR A 345 -9.08 -8.33 4.46
CA THR A 345 -10.54 -8.30 4.32
C THR A 345 -11.02 -7.03 3.61
N MET A 346 -12.34 -6.83 3.52
CA MET A 346 -12.90 -5.55 3.07
C MET A 346 -12.51 -4.38 3.96
N ARG A 347 -12.21 -4.62 5.26
CA ARG A 347 -11.68 -3.60 6.17
C ARG A 347 -10.36 -3.03 5.66
N ASP A 348 -9.46 -3.91 5.24
CA ASP A 348 -8.15 -3.54 4.69
C ASP A 348 -8.26 -2.82 3.35
N ALA A 349 -9.20 -3.23 2.50
CA ALA A 349 -9.48 -2.53 1.25
C ALA A 349 -9.94 -1.08 1.49
N VAL A 350 -10.83 -0.86 2.46
CA VAL A 350 -11.29 0.49 2.80
C VAL A 350 -10.14 1.32 3.39
N VAL A 351 -9.32 0.75 4.29
CA VAL A 351 -8.11 1.42 4.81
C VAL A 351 -7.17 1.83 3.67
N ALA A 352 -6.88 0.92 2.74
CA ALA A 352 -6.00 1.24 1.63
C ALA A 352 -6.54 2.38 0.76
N ALA A 353 -7.83 2.35 0.42
CA ALA A 353 -8.47 3.38 -0.39
C ALA A 353 -8.50 4.76 0.32
N VAL A 354 -8.80 4.80 1.61
CA VAL A 354 -8.77 6.03 2.43
C VAL A 354 -7.36 6.61 2.48
N THR A 355 -6.36 5.77 2.72
CA THR A 355 -4.95 6.18 2.79
C THR A 355 -4.46 6.72 1.44
N LEU A 356 -4.79 6.06 0.33
CA LEU A 356 -4.48 6.56 -1.02
C LEU A 356 -5.15 7.91 -1.30
N ASN A 357 -6.42 8.10 -0.89
CA ASN A 357 -7.10 9.41 -1.03
C ASN A 357 -6.36 10.52 -0.25
N ILE A 358 -5.82 10.20 0.93
CA ILE A 358 -4.99 11.14 1.72
C ILE A 358 -3.69 11.46 0.97
N PHE A 359 -2.99 10.46 0.44
CA PHE A 359 -1.76 10.69 -0.33
C PHE A 359 -2.00 11.57 -1.56
N HIS A 360 -3.11 11.35 -2.27
CA HIS A 360 -3.48 12.20 -3.40
C HIS A 360 -3.67 13.66 -2.99
N LYS A 361 -4.39 13.90 -1.89
CA LYS A 361 -4.62 15.24 -1.36
C LYS A 361 -3.32 15.98 -1.05
N HIS A 362 -2.29 15.26 -0.65
CA HIS A 362 -0.97 15.78 -0.31
C HIS A 362 0.09 15.52 -1.39
N ALA A 363 -0.31 15.38 -2.66
CA ALA A 363 0.59 15.05 -3.77
C ALA A 363 1.71 16.09 -4.03
N ASP A 364 1.60 17.28 -3.48
CA ASP A 364 2.64 18.31 -3.50
C ASP A 364 3.87 17.93 -2.63
N ARG A 365 3.67 17.12 -1.58
CA ARG A 365 4.73 16.69 -0.65
C ARG A 365 4.91 15.17 -0.64
N VAL A 366 3.82 14.38 -0.67
CA VAL A 366 3.87 12.90 -0.72
C VAL A 366 4.12 12.44 -2.16
N ARG A 367 5.32 11.93 -2.44
CA ARG A 367 5.72 11.58 -3.82
C ARG A 367 6.03 10.10 -4.00
N LEU A 368 6.10 9.34 -2.92
CA LEU A 368 6.25 7.89 -2.91
C LEU A 368 5.56 7.34 -1.68
N ALA A 369 4.96 6.18 -1.83
CA ALA A 369 4.52 5.35 -0.72
C ALA A 369 4.79 3.89 -1.08
N ALA A 370 5.00 3.04 -0.06
CA ALA A 370 5.16 1.61 -0.28
C ALA A 370 4.35 0.84 0.76
N ILE A 371 3.32 0.15 0.28
CA ILE A 371 2.47 -0.63 1.19
C ILE A 371 3.24 -1.83 1.73
N ALA A 372 3.08 -2.11 3.00
CA ALA A 372 3.68 -3.25 3.68
C ALA A 372 2.69 -4.41 3.79
N GLN A 373 2.91 -5.51 3.01
CA GLN A 373 3.98 -5.70 2.06
C GLN A 373 3.43 -6.29 0.74
N MET A 374 4.31 -6.57 -0.20
CA MET A 374 3.94 -7.05 -1.53
C MET A 374 3.31 -8.45 -1.51
N VAL A 375 3.92 -9.41 -0.79
CA VAL A 375 3.49 -10.82 -0.74
C VAL A 375 3.57 -11.36 0.68
N ASN A 376 2.55 -12.05 1.16
CA ASN A 376 2.46 -12.88 2.37
C ASN A 376 2.66 -12.18 3.73
N VAL A 377 3.03 -10.93 3.77
CA VAL A 377 3.41 -10.23 5.01
C VAL A 377 2.50 -9.04 5.23
N LEU A 378 1.98 -8.88 6.45
CA LEU A 378 1.13 -7.76 6.86
C LEU A 378 -0.05 -7.53 5.90
N GLN A 379 -0.31 -6.28 5.48
CA GLN A 379 -1.36 -5.98 4.51
C GLN A 379 -0.89 -6.31 3.08
N ALA A 380 -0.72 -7.60 2.81
CA ALA A 380 -0.19 -8.08 1.55
C ALA A 380 -1.15 -7.91 0.38
N MET A 381 -0.59 -7.61 -0.79
CA MET A 381 -1.33 -7.60 -2.05
C MET A 381 -1.71 -9.01 -2.50
N ILE A 382 -0.81 -9.95 -2.28
CA ILE A 382 -0.85 -11.33 -2.77
C ILE A 382 -0.55 -12.27 -1.61
N LEU A 383 -1.30 -13.35 -1.49
CA LEU A 383 -0.97 -14.45 -0.60
C LEU A 383 -0.63 -15.69 -1.43
N THR A 384 0.36 -16.44 -1.01
CA THR A 384 0.78 -17.69 -1.65
C THR A 384 0.86 -18.83 -0.63
N ASP A 385 0.54 -20.03 -1.07
CA ASP A 385 0.75 -21.27 -0.32
C ASP A 385 1.05 -22.38 -1.31
N LYS A 386 2.28 -22.88 -1.29
CA LYS A 386 2.76 -23.87 -2.28
C LYS A 386 2.50 -23.36 -3.70
N GLU A 387 1.79 -24.15 -4.54
CA GLU A 387 1.43 -23.75 -5.90
C GLU A 387 0.26 -22.76 -6.00
N LYS A 388 -0.45 -22.49 -4.90
CA LYS A 388 -1.64 -21.62 -4.89
C LYS A 388 -1.24 -20.16 -4.72
N MET A 389 -2.01 -19.28 -5.33
CA MET A 389 -1.95 -17.83 -5.17
C MET A 389 -3.36 -17.25 -5.04
N VAL A 390 -3.52 -16.21 -4.24
CA VAL A 390 -4.76 -15.44 -4.14
C VAL A 390 -4.47 -13.95 -4.09
N LEU A 391 -5.27 -13.17 -4.81
CA LEU A 391 -5.25 -11.71 -4.78
C LEU A 391 -6.14 -11.21 -3.66
N THR A 392 -5.62 -10.36 -2.78
CA THR A 392 -6.37 -9.84 -1.63
C THR A 392 -7.33 -8.72 -2.02
N PRO A 393 -8.30 -8.34 -1.18
CA PRO A 393 -9.09 -7.13 -1.41
C PRO A 393 -8.23 -5.86 -1.54
N THR A 394 -7.08 -5.79 -0.86
CA THR A 394 -6.12 -4.69 -1.00
C THR A 394 -5.55 -4.60 -2.43
N TYR A 395 -5.19 -5.74 -3.06
CA TYR A 395 -4.76 -5.79 -4.46
C TYR A 395 -5.79 -5.12 -5.38
N TRP A 396 -7.07 -5.43 -5.17
CA TRP A 396 -8.14 -4.91 -6.00
C TRP A 396 -8.36 -3.40 -5.83
N VAL A 397 -8.02 -2.83 -4.69
CA VAL A 397 -8.00 -1.36 -4.53
C VAL A 397 -6.92 -0.74 -5.41
N PHE A 398 -5.70 -1.29 -5.39
CA PHE A 398 -4.62 -0.80 -6.26
C PHE A 398 -4.97 -0.95 -7.75
N ASP A 399 -5.66 -2.05 -8.12
CA ASP A 399 -6.16 -2.24 -9.48
C ASP A 399 -7.21 -1.19 -9.88
N LEU A 400 -8.13 -0.84 -8.99
CA LEU A 400 -9.10 0.22 -9.20
C LEU A 400 -8.45 1.61 -9.33
N TYR A 401 -7.39 1.87 -8.57
CA TYR A 401 -6.72 3.16 -8.50
C TYR A 401 -5.63 3.37 -9.57
N LYS A 402 -5.36 2.40 -10.43
CA LYS A 402 -4.38 2.55 -11.54
C LYS A 402 -4.55 3.83 -12.37
N PRO A 403 -5.77 4.31 -12.68
CA PRO A 403 -5.95 5.54 -13.45
C PRO A 403 -5.37 6.81 -12.81
N PHE A 404 -5.13 6.78 -11.49
CA PHE A 404 -4.54 7.92 -10.77
C PHE A 404 -3.02 7.98 -10.86
N GLN A 405 -2.35 6.94 -11.34
CA GLN A 405 -0.89 6.95 -11.52
C GLN A 405 -0.48 8.00 -12.57
N GLY A 406 0.19 9.06 -12.13
CA GLY A 406 0.56 10.18 -12.97
C GLY A 406 -0.57 11.18 -13.27
N ALA A 407 -1.74 11.03 -12.66
CA ALA A 407 -2.85 11.95 -12.82
C ALA A 407 -2.55 13.31 -12.14
N THR A 408 -3.11 14.37 -12.68
CA THR A 408 -3.11 15.69 -12.01
C THR A 408 -4.26 15.72 -11.01
N LEU A 409 -3.96 15.97 -9.73
CA LEU A 409 -4.97 16.11 -8.68
C LEU A 409 -6.01 17.17 -9.06
N LEU A 410 -7.27 16.84 -8.86
CA LEU A 410 -8.38 17.78 -8.93
C LEU A 410 -9.01 17.96 -7.55
N PRO A 411 -9.16 19.18 -7.03
CA PRO A 411 -9.79 19.39 -5.74
C PRO A 411 -11.22 18.86 -5.74
N VAL A 412 -11.51 18.02 -4.77
CA VAL A 412 -12.87 17.52 -4.48
C VAL A 412 -13.17 17.74 -3.00
N GLU A 413 -14.18 18.52 -2.73
CA GLU A 413 -14.66 18.80 -1.37
C GLU A 413 -16.02 18.15 -1.21
N ILE A 414 -16.20 17.38 -0.14
CA ILE A 414 -17.47 16.74 0.19
C ILE A 414 -17.90 17.11 1.60
N ASP A 415 -19.18 17.41 1.74
CA ASP A 415 -19.88 17.53 3.01
C ASP A 415 -20.56 16.19 3.31
N THR A 416 -20.06 15.51 4.33
CA THR A 416 -20.44 14.13 4.67
C THR A 416 -20.77 14.04 6.16
N PRO A 417 -21.86 13.39 6.55
CA PRO A 417 -22.11 13.11 7.96
C PRO A 417 -21.07 12.13 8.53
N GLN A 418 -21.05 12.05 9.86
CA GLN A 418 -20.20 11.10 10.55
C GLN A 418 -20.84 9.70 10.57
N TYR A 419 -20.05 8.68 10.31
CA TYR A 419 -20.33 7.31 10.73
C TYR A 419 -19.83 7.14 12.16
N VAL A 420 -20.71 6.75 13.07
CA VAL A 420 -20.42 6.66 14.49
C VAL A 420 -20.73 5.25 14.99
N VAL A 421 -19.77 4.65 15.66
CA VAL A 421 -19.93 3.38 16.40
C VAL A 421 -19.16 3.46 17.71
N GLY A 422 -19.86 3.30 18.84
CA GLY A 422 -19.27 3.44 20.17
C GLY A 422 -18.55 4.78 20.35
N LYS A 423 -17.22 4.74 20.49
CA LYS A 423 -16.37 5.95 20.61
C LYS A 423 -15.77 6.40 19.29
N SER A 424 -15.89 5.62 18.24
CA SER A 424 -15.31 5.90 16.94
C SER A 424 -16.26 6.75 16.10
N SER A 425 -15.73 7.83 15.55
CA SER A 425 -16.46 8.77 14.68
C SER A 425 -15.57 9.16 13.51
N VAL A 426 -16.01 8.87 12.30
CA VAL A 426 -15.26 9.12 11.06
C VAL A 426 -16.19 9.65 9.97
N PRO A 427 -15.71 10.37 8.97
CA PRO A 427 -16.51 10.74 7.80
C PRO A 427 -17.14 9.49 7.18
N ALA A 428 -18.44 9.52 6.90
CA ALA A 428 -19.11 8.36 6.28
C ALA A 428 -18.57 8.07 4.88
N VAL A 429 -18.12 9.10 4.15
CA VAL A 429 -17.55 8.97 2.80
C VAL A 429 -16.27 9.79 2.70
N THR A 430 -15.26 9.26 2.01
CA THR A 430 -14.10 10.03 1.54
C THR A 430 -14.03 10.04 0.03
N ALA A 431 -13.38 11.05 -0.56
CA ALA A 431 -13.28 11.21 -2.00
C ALA A 431 -11.87 11.67 -2.42
N SER A 432 -11.50 11.32 -3.64
CA SER A 432 -10.37 11.90 -4.36
C SER A 432 -10.72 12.00 -5.84
N ALA A 433 -10.12 12.97 -6.55
CA ALA A 433 -10.29 13.12 -7.98
C ALA A 433 -8.98 13.50 -8.67
N GLY A 434 -8.84 13.09 -9.93
CA GLY A 434 -7.67 13.42 -10.73
C GLY A 434 -7.97 13.39 -12.21
N LYS A 435 -7.24 14.21 -12.99
CA LYS A 435 -7.24 14.15 -14.45
C LYS A 435 -6.12 13.21 -14.88
N GLY A 436 -6.49 12.05 -15.41
CA GLY A 436 -5.57 11.02 -15.87
C GLY A 436 -4.71 11.47 -17.06
N THR A 437 -3.65 10.71 -17.33
CA THR A 437 -2.79 10.92 -18.50
C THR A 437 -3.51 10.67 -19.83
N ASP A 438 -4.63 9.97 -19.79
CA ASP A 438 -5.58 9.75 -20.90
C ASP A 438 -6.53 10.93 -21.13
N GLY A 439 -6.51 11.94 -20.23
CA GLY A 439 -7.35 13.12 -20.29
C GLY A 439 -8.73 12.96 -19.61
N ALA A 440 -9.11 11.74 -19.19
CA ALA A 440 -10.33 11.49 -18.45
C ALA A 440 -10.25 12.02 -17.01
N VAL A 441 -11.39 12.35 -16.43
CA VAL A 441 -11.49 12.68 -15.01
C VAL A 441 -11.86 11.42 -14.25
N HIS A 442 -11.01 11.03 -13.31
CA HIS A 442 -11.23 9.89 -12.42
C HIS A 442 -11.68 10.38 -11.05
N VAL A 443 -12.66 9.70 -10.46
CA VAL A 443 -13.18 10.01 -9.12
C VAL A 443 -13.22 8.73 -8.30
N ALA A 444 -12.50 8.73 -7.17
CA ALA A 444 -12.58 7.67 -6.17
C ALA A 444 -13.53 8.10 -5.04
N LEU A 445 -14.48 7.25 -4.70
CA LEU A 445 -15.45 7.43 -3.62
C LEU A 445 -15.38 6.21 -2.71
N VAL A 446 -15.19 6.42 -1.41
CA VAL A 446 -15.08 5.34 -0.43
C VAL A 446 -16.16 5.51 0.64
N ASN A 447 -17.05 4.53 0.77
CA ASN A 447 -18.05 4.49 1.82
C ASN A 447 -17.51 3.70 3.03
N LEU A 448 -17.27 4.41 4.14
CA LEU A 448 -16.72 3.85 5.37
C LEU A 448 -17.80 3.22 6.27
N ASP A 449 -19.08 3.54 6.05
CA ASP A 449 -20.18 2.92 6.81
C ASP A 449 -20.35 1.46 6.36
N PRO A 450 -20.17 0.47 7.24
CA PRO A 450 -20.25 -0.94 6.86
C PRO A 450 -21.69 -1.42 6.65
N ASN A 451 -22.69 -0.63 7.06
CA ASN A 451 -24.08 -1.04 7.12
C ASN A 451 -24.99 -0.24 6.18
N LYS A 452 -24.65 1.03 5.89
CA LYS A 452 -25.55 1.92 5.14
C LYS A 452 -24.97 2.30 3.78
N PRO A 453 -25.77 2.25 2.72
CA PRO A 453 -25.42 2.84 1.44
C PRO A 453 -25.36 4.38 1.56
N ALA A 454 -24.57 5.02 0.68
CA ALA A 454 -24.45 6.47 0.63
C ALA A 454 -24.77 7.01 -0.76
N THR A 455 -25.63 8.03 -0.84
CA THR A 455 -25.81 8.80 -2.08
C THR A 455 -24.95 10.04 -2.04
N VAL A 456 -24.02 10.10 -2.97
CA VAL A 456 -23.08 11.22 -3.15
C VAL A 456 -23.53 12.05 -4.34
N THR A 457 -23.73 13.34 -4.13
CA THR A 457 -24.10 14.32 -5.19
C THR A 457 -22.99 15.35 -5.30
N VAL A 458 -22.28 15.38 -6.42
CA VAL A 458 -21.13 16.26 -6.64
C VAL A 458 -21.39 17.19 -7.82
N LYS A 459 -21.25 18.50 -7.60
CA LYS A 459 -21.21 19.49 -8.67
C LYS A 459 -19.86 19.39 -9.39
N LEU A 460 -19.89 19.29 -10.71
CA LEU A 460 -18.72 19.20 -11.58
C LEU A 460 -18.36 20.57 -12.16
N SER A 461 -17.62 21.37 -11.40
CA SER A 461 -17.15 22.69 -11.84
C SER A 461 -16.03 22.55 -12.87
N GLY A 462 -16.16 23.21 -14.03
CA GLY A 462 -15.14 23.18 -15.09
C GLY A 462 -15.05 21.84 -15.85
N SER A 463 -15.98 20.89 -15.65
CA SER A 463 -16.05 19.64 -16.38
C SER A 463 -17.14 19.65 -17.45
N THR A 464 -16.85 19.07 -18.59
CA THR A 464 -17.81 18.86 -19.69
C THR A 464 -18.36 17.43 -19.77
N ALA A 465 -18.00 16.57 -18.81
CA ALA A 465 -18.39 15.18 -18.78
C ALA A 465 -19.91 14.99 -18.79
N LYS A 466 -20.39 14.01 -19.56
CA LYS A 466 -21.82 13.67 -19.73
C LYS A 466 -22.14 12.26 -19.26
N THR A 467 -21.14 11.41 -19.11
CA THR A 467 -21.31 10.02 -18.68
C THR A 467 -20.36 9.68 -17.55
N ALA A 468 -20.78 8.77 -16.69
CA ALA A 468 -19.95 8.19 -15.64
C ALA A 468 -20.01 6.68 -15.79
N LYS A 469 -18.84 6.06 -15.91
CA LYS A 469 -18.67 4.60 -15.87
C LYS A 469 -17.74 4.27 -14.72
N GLY A 470 -17.82 3.10 -14.14
CA GLY A 470 -16.93 2.78 -13.05
C GLY A 470 -16.96 1.33 -12.63
N ARG A 471 -16.14 1.06 -11.62
CA ARG A 471 -16.02 -0.25 -10.97
C ARG A 471 -16.20 -0.08 -9.47
N VAL A 472 -16.72 -1.10 -8.80
CA VAL A 472 -16.93 -1.15 -7.35
C VAL A 472 -16.30 -2.40 -6.76
N LEU A 473 -15.63 -2.22 -5.63
CA LEU A 473 -15.22 -3.29 -4.74
C LEU A 473 -16.06 -3.21 -3.46
N THR A 474 -16.73 -4.29 -3.12
CA THR A 474 -17.52 -4.46 -1.89
C THR A 474 -17.67 -5.95 -1.58
N GLY A 475 -18.16 -6.27 -0.40
CA GLY A 475 -18.46 -7.63 0.03
C GLY A 475 -19.70 -7.68 0.91
N PRO A 476 -20.33 -8.85 1.10
CA PRO A 476 -21.50 -9.00 1.95
C PRO A 476 -21.18 -8.64 3.42
N GLU A 477 -20.01 -9.03 3.92
CA GLU A 477 -19.60 -8.86 5.30
C GLU A 477 -18.37 -7.95 5.42
N MET A 478 -18.15 -7.36 6.58
CA MET A 478 -16.95 -6.57 6.90
C MET A 478 -15.67 -7.40 6.75
N ALA A 479 -15.73 -8.67 7.15
CA ALA A 479 -14.63 -9.63 7.07
C ALA A 479 -14.57 -10.42 5.75
N SER A 480 -15.36 -10.03 4.73
CA SER A 480 -15.29 -10.65 3.40
C SER A 480 -13.87 -10.57 2.84
N ARG A 481 -13.36 -11.70 2.37
CA ARG A 481 -11.99 -11.85 1.89
C ARG A 481 -11.86 -12.96 0.86
N ASN A 482 -10.75 -12.97 0.17
CA ASN A 482 -10.34 -14.04 -0.71
C ASN A 482 -9.50 -15.06 0.06
N THR A 483 -9.73 -16.34 -0.20
CA THR A 483 -8.96 -17.46 0.36
C THR A 483 -8.51 -18.38 -0.76
N PHE A 484 -7.60 -19.31 -0.49
CA PHE A 484 -7.13 -20.29 -1.49
C PHE A 484 -8.24 -21.21 -2.00
N GLU A 485 -9.32 -21.39 -1.22
CA GLU A 485 -10.51 -22.17 -1.60
C GLU A 485 -11.55 -21.31 -2.33
N LYS A 486 -11.58 -19.99 -2.08
CA LYS A 486 -12.50 -19.02 -2.69
C LYS A 486 -11.73 -17.78 -3.15
N PRO A 487 -10.93 -17.87 -4.22
CA PRO A 487 -10.00 -16.80 -4.61
C PRO A 487 -10.68 -15.55 -5.18
N ASP A 488 -11.93 -15.66 -5.60
CA ASP A 488 -12.73 -14.61 -6.24
C ASP A 488 -13.96 -14.17 -5.42
N ALA A 489 -13.98 -14.43 -4.11
CA ALA A 489 -15.11 -14.06 -3.24
C ALA A 489 -15.31 -12.53 -3.18
N VAL A 490 -14.21 -11.78 -3.27
CA VAL A 490 -14.18 -10.31 -3.29
C VAL A 490 -13.35 -9.86 -4.48
N LYS A 491 -14.02 -9.28 -5.50
CA LYS A 491 -13.36 -8.70 -6.67
C LYS A 491 -14.19 -7.57 -7.27
N PRO A 492 -13.57 -6.63 -7.99
CA PRO A 492 -14.28 -5.52 -8.59
C PRO A 492 -15.34 -5.98 -9.60
N ALA A 493 -16.49 -5.32 -9.54
CA ALA A 493 -17.59 -5.48 -10.51
C ALA A 493 -17.88 -4.15 -11.21
N GLU A 494 -18.63 -4.18 -12.31
CA GLU A 494 -19.15 -2.98 -12.96
C GLU A 494 -20.04 -2.20 -11.99
N PHE A 495 -19.81 -0.88 -11.89
CA PHE A 495 -20.63 -0.01 -11.07
C PHE A 495 -21.67 0.72 -11.91
N LYS A 496 -22.95 0.43 -11.65
CA LYS A 496 -24.11 1.00 -12.37
C LYS A 496 -24.82 2.11 -11.58
N GLY A 497 -24.32 2.45 -10.40
CA GLY A 497 -24.95 3.39 -9.48
C GLY A 497 -24.64 4.87 -9.72
N ALA A 498 -24.00 5.23 -10.86
CA ALA A 498 -23.61 6.60 -11.16
C ALA A 498 -24.36 7.16 -12.38
N THR A 499 -24.73 8.45 -12.29
CA THR A 499 -25.35 9.22 -13.40
C THR A 499 -24.84 10.66 -13.38
N ILE A 500 -24.74 11.29 -14.56
CA ILE A 500 -24.51 12.71 -14.71
C ILE A 500 -25.76 13.35 -15.31
N LYS A 501 -26.26 14.42 -14.66
CA LYS A 501 -27.35 15.27 -15.18
C LYS A 501 -26.91 16.73 -15.13
N GLY A 502 -26.79 17.37 -16.29
CA GLY A 502 -26.22 18.72 -16.37
C GLY A 502 -24.76 18.72 -15.94
N ASP A 503 -24.47 19.45 -14.87
CA ASP A 503 -23.16 19.55 -14.20
C ASP A 503 -23.07 18.76 -12.88
N THR A 504 -24.00 17.83 -12.66
CA THR A 504 -24.13 17.13 -11.39
C THR A 504 -23.96 15.62 -11.56
N LEU A 505 -22.94 15.08 -10.91
CA LEU A 505 -22.73 13.65 -10.71
C LEU A 505 -23.55 13.19 -9.50
N THR A 506 -24.31 12.11 -9.64
CA THR A 506 -24.94 11.40 -8.53
C THR A 506 -24.47 9.94 -8.55
N ALA A 507 -23.96 9.45 -7.41
CA ALA A 507 -23.52 8.08 -7.24
C ALA A 507 -24.10 7.46 -5.95
N THR A 508 -24.68 6.27 -6.04
CA THR A 508 -25.20 5.53 -4.89
C THR A 508 -24.25 4.39 -4.55
N LEU A 509 -23.42 4.61 -3.53
CA LEU A 509 -22.39 3.68 -3.07
C LEU A 509 -22.99 2.58 -2.19
N PRO A 510 -22.68 1.30 -2.40
CA PRO A 510 -22.96 0.27 -1.40
C PRO A 510 -22.30 0.58 -0.05
N ALA A 511 -22.77 -0.05 1.02
CA ALA A 511 -22.06 -0.06 2.30
C ALA A 511 -20.64 -0.67 2.12
N LYS A 512 -19.65 -0.24 2.93
CA LYS A 512 -18.26 -0.78 2.91
C LYS A 512 -17.71 -0.95 1.49
N SER A 513 -17.72 0.11 0.71
CA SER A 513 -17.35 0.01 -0.71
C SER A 513 -16.28 1.01 -1.12
N VAL A 514 -15.51 0.59 -2.13
CA VAL A 514 -14.56 1.44 -2.87
C VAL A 514 -15.07 1.52 -4.31
N VAL A 515 -15.36 2.72 -4.79
CA VAL A 515 -15.85 2.97 -6.15
C VAL A 515 -14.88 3.91 -6.86
N VAL A 516 -14.48 3.55 -8.06
CA VAL A 516 -13.72 4.44 -8.96
C VAL A 516 -14.53 4.65 -10.23
N LEU A 517 -14.71 5.90 -10.59
CA LEU A 517 -15.48 6.36 -11.75
C LEU A 517 -14.58 7.03 -12.77
N ASP A 518 -14.86 6.80 -14.04
CA ASP A 518 -14.32 7.53 -15.19
C ASP A 518 -15.44 8.44 -15.73
N LEU A 519 -15.20 9.74 -15.72
CA LEU A 519 -16.12 10.75 -16.20
C LEU A 519 -15.71 11.15 -17.64
N ASN A 520 -16.62 11.02 -18.61
CA ASN A 520 -16.40 11.26 -20.04
C ASN A 520 -17.46 12.18 -20.64
#